data_1d6d359aa0e3b25d735bd1c63fa020ac
#
_entry.id   1d6d359aa0e3b25d735bd1c63fa020ac
#
_cell.length_a   1.000
_cell.length_b   1.000
_cell.length_c   1.000
_cell.angle_alpha   90.00
_cell.angle_beta   90.00
_cell.angle_gamma   90.00
#
_symmetry.space_group_name_H-M   'P 1'
#
loop_
_entity.id
_entity.type
_entity.pdbx_description
1 polymer ?
#
loop_
_entity_poly.entity_id
_entity_poly.type
_entity_poly.pdbx_seq_one_letter_code
_entity_poly.pdbx_strand_id
1 'polypeptide(L)'
;MRFVKRIEKPLSLSLYAEKWTQELLQQIDKKGDYSKVDTKYRDRYRQEDVKAALEKMYTGHCCYCESLIGVSTYGRIEHLMPKSLAEFHRYSFDWNNLHWCCEVCNTSYKKANWNFEYPILDPSSDDIKAYLRLNLQTGEYEEIDGDPRAKTTIKDTGLNREKLVKVRRRIVIRVTKDFKAHRQCGNAQAFLSELQELSEDISFPSLYDKLITYLSTVM
;
A
#
# COMPACT_ATOMS: atom_id res chain seq x y z
N MET A 1 5.06 1.17 -4.55
CA MET A 1 4.24 0.00 -4.13
C MET A 1 5.12 -1.23 -4.19
N ARG A 2 5.12 -2.06 -3.13
CA ARG A 2 5.92 -3.29 -3.04
C ARG A 2 5.05 -4.47 -2.63
N PHE A 3 5.53 -5.69 -2.93
CA PHE A 3 4.96 -6.90 -2.37
C PHE A 3 5.25 -6.97 -0.86
N VAL A 4 4.25 -7.35 -0.08
CA VAL A 4 4.37 -7.54 1.37
C VAL A 4 3.71 -8.87 1.74
N LYS A 5 4.51 -9.80 2.26
CA LYS A 5 4.01 -11.13 2.67
C LYS A 5 3.02 -11.00 3.82
N ARG A 6 1.88 -11.70 3.72
CA ARG A 6 0.90 -11.78 4.82
C ARG A 6 1.52 -12.41 6.06
N ILE A 7 1.23 -11.81 7.21
CA ILE A 7 1.51 -12.39 8.52
C ILE A 7 0.30 -13.17 9.03
N GLU A 8 0.43 -13.79 10.19
CA GLU A 8 -0.63 -14.54 10.83
C GLU A 8 -1.92 -13.69 10.99
N LYS A 9 -3.07 -14.35 10.77
CA LYS A 9 -4.39 -13.71 10.88
C LYS A 9 -4.67 -13.33 12.33
N PRO A 10 -5.11 -12.09 12.62
CA PRO A 10 -5.45 -11.65 13.96
C PRO A 10 -6.50 -12.51 14.64
N LEU A 11 -6.38 -12.63 15.97
CA LEU A 11 -7.25 -13.51 16.77
C LEU A 11 -8.74 -13.16 16.64
N SER A 12 -9.06 -11.85 16.67
CA SER A 12 -10.45 -11.39 16.52
C SER A 12 -11.07 -11.85 15.19
N LEU A 13 -10.32 -11.75 14.08
CA LEU A 13 -10.79 -12.23 12.78
C LEU A 13 -10.82 -13.76 12.71
N SER A 14 -9.87 -14.45 13.34
CA SER A 14 -9.84 -15.91 13.39
C SER A 14 -11.06 -16.49 14.11
N LEU A 15 -11.49 -15.83 15.19
CA LEU A 15 -12.62 -16.28 15.99
C LEU A 15 -13.99 -15.83 15.46
N TYR A 16 -14.06 -14.64 14.87
CA TYR A 16 -15.37 -14.01 14.67
C TYR A 16 -15.68 -13.60 13.23
N ALA A 17 -14.73 -13.59 12.28
CA ALA A 17 -14.94 -13.07 10.93
C ALA A 17 -16.13 -13.76 10.23
N GLU A 18 -16.27 -15.07 10.34
CA GLU A 18 -17.37 -15.82 9.73
C GLU A 18 -18.73 -15.40 10.30
N LYS A 19 -18.86 -15.39 11.64
CA LYS A 19 -20.06 -14.93 12.32
C LYS A 19 -20.42 -13.49 11.97
N TRP A 20 -19.43 -12.59 11.97
CA TRP A 20 -19.64 -11.19 11.61
C TRP A 20 -20.11 -11.03 10.16
N THR A 21 -19.57 -11.85 9.25
CA THR A 21 -19.99 -11.85 7.86
C THR A 21 -21.45 -12.27 7.72
N GLN A 22 -21.84 -13.36 8.37
CA GLN A 22 -23.24 -13.83 8.34
C GLN A 22 -24.19 -12.78 8.89
N GLU A 23 -23.89 -12.19 10.05
CA GLU A 23 -24.71 -11.14 10.66
C GLU A 23 -24.77 -9.87 9.77
N LEU A 24 -23.65 -9.48 9.13
CA LEU A 24 -23.64 -8.34 8.19
C LEU A 24 -24.57 -8.61 7.01
N LEU A 25 -24.45 -9.77 6.36
CA LEU A 25 -25.28 -10.13 5.21
C LEU A 25 -26.77 -10.18 5.58
N GLN A 26 -27.12 -10.74 6.74
CA GLN A 26 -28.51 -10.73 7.25
C GLN A 26 -29.03 -9.30 7.47
N GLN A 27 -28.18 -8.40 7.96
CA GLN A 27 -28.57 -6.99 8.15
C GLN A 27 -28.73 -6.25 6.82
N ILE A 28 -27.89 -6.56 5.83
CA ILE A 28 -28.03 -6.01 4.48
C ILE A 28 -29.35 -6.45 3.85
N ASP A 29 -29.65 -7.75 3.91
CA ASP A 29 -30.91 -8.31 3.41
C ASP A 29 -32.13 -7.64 4.08
N LYS A 30 -32.12 -7.54 5.41
CA LYS A 30 -33.19 -6.89 6.18
C LYS A 30 -33.38 -5.43 5.87
N LYS A 31 -32.30 -4.68 5.58
CA LYS A 31 -32.32 -3.23 5.33
C LYS A 31 -32.44 -2.88 3.84
N GLY A 32 -32.18 -3.83 2.94
CA GLY A 32 -32.16 -3.67 1.50
C GLY A 32 -31.00 -2.84 0.96
N ASP A 33 -30.11 -2.32 1.84
CA ASP A 33 -28.99 -1.46 1.44
C ASP A 33 -27.89 -1.49 2.51
N TYR A 34 -26.63 -1.73 2.05
CA TYR A 34 -25.44 -1.72 2.90
C TYR A 34 -25.27 -0.41 3.68
N SER A 35 -25.56 0.74 3.05
CA SER A 35 -25.39 2.05 3.68
C SER A 35 -26.30 2.25 4.90
N LYS A 36 -27.44 1.58 4.92
CA LYS A 36 -28.44 1.63 6.01
C LYS A 36 -28.13 0.67 7.15
N VAL A 37 -27.15 -0.22 7.00
CA VAL A 37 -26.75 -1.13 8.09
C VAL A 37 -25.98 -0.33 9.15
N ASP A 38 -26.26 -0.58 10.41
CA ASP A 38 -25.61 0.03 11.56
C ASP A 38 -24.08 -0.24 11.54
N THR A 39 -23.30 0.77 11.90
CA THR A 39 -21.82 0.67 11.98
C THR A 39 -21.34 -0.43 12.89
N LYS A 40 -22.08 -0.78 13.95
CA LYS A 40 -21.77 -1.91 14.83
C LYS A 40 -21.68 -3.27 14.11
N TYR A 41 -22.26 -3.40 12.92
CA TYR A 41 -22.13 -4.58 12.06
C TYR A 41 -21.08 -4.37 10.96
N ARG A 42 -21.02 -3.17 10.37
CA ARG A 42 -20.15 -2.88 9.22
C ARG A 42 -18.68 -2.67 9.57
N ASP A 43 -18.39 -2.18 10.80
CA ASP A 43 -17.06 -1.68 11.17
C ASP A 43 -16.32 -2.59 12.16
N ARG A 44 -16.77 -3.82 12.35
CA ARG A 44 -16.15 -4.80 13.26
C ARG A 44 -14.72 -5.20 12.89
N TYR A 45 -14.30 -4.98 11.66
CA TYR A 45 -12.91 -5.15 11.25
C TYR A 45 -11.94 -4.18 11.93
N ARG A 46 -12.45 -3.12 12.57
CA ARG A 46 -11.63 -2.10 13.26
C ARG A 46 -11.18 -2.52 14.67
N GLN A 47 -10.88 -3.81 14.85
CA GLN A 47 -10.31 -4.29 16.12
C GLN A 47 -8.86 -3.82 16.26
N GLU A 48 -8.40 -3.59 17.50
CA GLU A 48 -7.04 -3.13 17.75
C GLU A 48 -5.97 -4.15 17.32
N ASP A 49 -6.23 -5.45 17.49
CA ASP A 49 -5.34 -6.52 17.01
C ASP A 49 -5.22 -6.55 15.48
N VAL A 50 -6.32 -6.28 14.76
CA VAL A 50 -6.31 -6.17 13.28
C VAL A 50 -5.48 -4.98 12.84
N LYS A 51 -5.68 -3.82 13.48
CA LYS A 51 -4.94 -2.60 13.18
C LYS A 51 -3.45 -2.78 13.45
N ALA A 52 -3.09 -3.28 14.63
CA ALA A 52 -1.70 -3.54 15.01
C ALA A 52 -1.02 -4.56 14.07
N ALA A 53 -1.73 -5.62 13.67
CA ALA A 53 -1.21 -6.60 12.75
C ALA A 53 -0.96 -6.02 11.34
N LEU A 54 -1.88 -5.19 10.82
CA LEU A 54 -1.70 -4.54 9.52
C LEU A 54 -0.56 -3.52 9.56
N GLU A 55 -0.49 -2.69 10.60
CA GLU A 55 0.61 -1.72 10.77
C GLU A 55 1.97 -2.43 10.85
N LYS A 56 2.07 -3.50 11.64
CA LYS A 56 3.27 -4.35 11.71
C LYS A 56 3.60 -4.98 10.36
N MET A 57 2.62 -5.55 9.67
CA MET A 57 2.80 -6.22 8.36
C MET A 57 3.40 -5.27 7.33
N TYR A 58 2.96 -4.02 7.31
CA TYR A 58 3.43 -2.99 6.38
C TYR A 58 4.57 -2.14 6.94
N THR A 59 5.13 -2.48 8.12
CA THR A 59 6.17 -1.69 8.81
C THR A 59 5.81 -0.19 8.90
N GLY A 60 4.54 0.10 9.23
CA GLY A 60 4.02 1.47 9.30
C GLY A 60 3.82 2.18 7.96
N HIS A 61 4.06 1.55 6.81
CA HIS A 61 3.93 2.17 5.50
C HIS A 61 2.57 1.94 4.85
N CYS A 62 2.18 2.87 4.00
CA CYS A 62 0.99 2.71 3.15
C CYS A 62 1.21 1.60 2.12
N CYS A 63 0.28 0.64 2.05
CA CYS A 63 0.32 -0.49 1.10
C CYS A 63 0.44 -0.06 -0.38
N TYR A 64 -0.04 1.13 -0.73
CA TYR A 64 0.03 1.65 -2.09
C TYR A 64 1.23 2.58 -2.32
N CYS A 65 1.27 3.73 -1.64
CA CYS A 65 2.27 4.76 -1.95
C CYS A 65 3.56 4.66 -1.15
N GLU A 66 3.64 3.76 -0.17
CA GLU A 66 4.80 3.55 0.72
C GLU A 66 5.21 4.78 1.55
N SER A 67 4.33 5.77 1.68
CA SER A 67 4.57 6.84 2.65
C SER A 67 4.45 6.29 4.07
N LEU A 68 5.36 6.69 4.96
CA LEU A 68 5.28 6.35 6.38
C LEU A 68 4.03 6.98 7.00
N ILE A 69 3.27 6.18 7.72
CA ILE A 69 2.03 6.57 8.39
C ILE A 69 2.32 6.84 9.87
N GLY A 70 1.60 7.79 10.46
CA GLY A 70 1.76 8.15 11.87
C GLY A 70 2.56 9.43 12.10
N VAL A 71 3.37 9.87 11.13
CA VAL A 71 4.12 11.14 11.23
C VAL A 71 3.25 12.33 10.81
N SER A 72 2.56 12.22 9.68
CA SER A 72 1.75 13.33 9.10
C SER A 72 0.35 12.91 8.66
N THR A 73 -0.03 11.65 8.81
CA THR A 73 -1.32 11.11 8.40
C THR A 73 -1.73 9.95 9.29
N TYR A 74 -3.04 9.77 9.44
CA TYR A 74 -3.58 8.62 10.15
C TYR A 74 -3.62 7.39 9.25
N GLY A 75 -3.37 6.22 9.84
CA GLY A 75 -3.57 4.94 9.19
C GLY A 75 -5.05 4.58 9.08
N ARG A 76 -5.40 3.96 7.97
CA ARG A 76 -6.74 3.43 7.69
C ARG A 76 -6.64 1.95 7.33
N ILE A 77 -7.60 1.18 7.77
CA ILE A 77 -7.79 -0.17 7.25
C ILE A 77 -8.50 -0.05 5.90
N GLU A 78 -7.81 -0.41 4.86
CA GLU A 78 -8.28 -0.42 3.47
C GLU A 78 -8.90 -1.78 3.15
N HIS A 79 -9.98 -1.77 2.37
CA HIS A 79 -10.53 -2.94 1.72
C HIS A 79 -10.15 -2.92 0.25
N LEU A 80 -9.26 -3.83 -0.16
CA LEU A 80 -8.83 -3.95 -1.56
C LEU A 80 -10.05 -4.10 -2.48
N MET A 81 -10.89 -5.09 -2.21
CA MET A 81 -12.24 -5.23 -2.77
C MET A 81 -13.20 -4.40 -1.93
N PRO A 82 -13.81 -3.32 -2.48
CA PRO A 82 -14.58 -2.37 -1.69
C PRO A 82 -15.79 -2.99 -1.02
N LYS A 83 -15.82 -2.98 0.30
CA LYS A 83 -16.92 -3.56 1.11
C LYS A 83 -18.29 -2.94 0.87
N SER A 84 -18.38 -1.80 0.20
CA SER A 84 -19.66 -1.14 -0.16
C SER A 84 -20.28 -1.67 -1.44
N LEU A 85 -19.55 -2.43 -2.25
CA LEU A 85 -20.08 -3.10 -3.45
C LEU A 85 -20.68 -4.46 -3.08
N ALA A 86 -21.84 -4.75 -3.65
CA ALA A 86 -22.64 -5.93 -3.29
C ALA A 86 -21.87 -7.24 -3.46
N GLU A 87 -21.05 -7.33 -4.51
CA GLU A 87 -20.22 -8.49 -4.84
C GLU A 87 -19.19 -8.80 -3.74
N PHE A 88 -18.82 -7.77 -2.93
CA PHE A 88 -17.72 -7.87 -1.97
C PHE A 88 -18.16 -7.77 -0.50
N HIS A 89 -19.44 -7.65 -0.21
CA HIS A 89 -19.93 -7.61 1.17
C HIS A 89 -19.40 -8.75 2.03
N ARG A 90 -19.31 -9.97 1.45
CA ARG A 90 -18.81 -11.18 2.12
C ARG A 90 -17.33 -11.11 2.52
N TYR A 91 -16.54 -10.23 1.90
CA TYR A 91 -15.12 -10.05 2.18
C TYR A 91 -14.83 -8.89 3.14
N SER A 92 -15.87 -8.33 3.77
CA SER A 92 -15.72 -7.19 4.71
C SER A 92 -14.82 -7.49 5.90
N PHE A 93 -14.73 -8.77 6.31
CA PHE A 93 -13.90 -9.23 7.44
C PHE A 93 -12.87 -10.28 7.01
N ASP A 94 -12.63 -10.41 5.72
CA ASP A 94 -11.59 -11.29 5.20
C ASP A 94 -10.21 -10.64 5.40
N TRP A 95 -9.32 -11.34 6.14
CA TRP A 95 -7.96 -10.88 6.37
C TRP A 95 -7.20 -10.58 5.08
N ASN A 96 -7.43 -11.39 4.03
CA ASN A 96 -6.78 -11.19 2.75
C ASN A 96 -7.25 -9.94 1.99
N ASN A 97 -8.41 -9.40 2.36
CA ASN A 97 -8.96 -8.17 1.79
C ASN A 97 -8.57 -6.89 2.54
N LEU A 98 -7.90 -7.03 3.70
CA LEU A 98 -7.57 -5.89 4.56
C LEU A 98 -6.11 -5.48 4.40
N HIS A 99 -5.86 -4.16 4.29
CA HIS A 99 -4.53 -3.59 4.12
C HIS A 99 -4.34 -2.33 4.98
N TRP A 100 -3.07 -1.96 5.26
CA TRP A 100 -2.75 -0.71 5.93
C TRP A 100 -2.52 0.41 4.92
N CYS A 101 -3.29 1.47 4.98
CA CYS A 101 -3.29 2.51 3.97
C CYS A 101 -3.29 3.90 4.58
N CYS A 102 -2.62 4.86 3.94
CA CYS A 102 -2.74 6.27 4.32
C CYS A 102 -4.10 6.83 3.89
N GLU A 103 -4.58 7.82 4.63
CA GLU A 103 -5.88 8.44 4.38
C GLU A 103 -6.03 8.95 2.93
N VAL A 104 -4.99 9.55 2.37
CA VAL A 104 -5.06 10.11 1.01
C VAL A 104 -5.28 9.01 -0.04
N CYS A 105 -4.54 7.91 0.01
CA CYS A 105 -4.73 6.79 -0.92
C CYS A 105 -6.11 6.15 -0.73
N ASN A 106 -6.55 5.96 0.52
CA ASN A 106 -7.82 5.33 0.83
C ASN A 106 -9.02 6.21 0.46
N THR A 107 -9.07 7.46 0.97
CA THR A 107 -10.29 8.29 0.90
C THR A 107 -10.35 9.22 -0.30
N SER A 108 -9.19 9.69 -0.79
CA SER A 108 -9.17 10.64 -1.91
C SER A 108 -9.06 9.96 -3.28
N TYR A 109 -8.39 8.82 -3.35
CA TYR A 109 -8.10 8.11 -4.60
C TYR A 109 -8.85 6.79 -4.72
N LYS A 110 -8.49 5.76 -3.94
CA LYS A 110 -9.07 4.43 -4.07
C LYS A 110 -10.58 4.41 -3.81
N LYS A 111 -11.04 4.96 -2.69
CA LYS A 111 -12.47 5.00 -2.34
C LYS A 111 -13.14 3.63 -2.50
N ALA A 112 -14.26 3.59 -3.23
CA ALA A 112 -14.94 2.39 -3.66
C ALA A 112 -14.68 2.05 -5.14
N ASN A 113 -13.61 2.61 -5.75
CA ASN A 113 -13.26 2.31 -7.12
C ASN A 113 -12.86 0.84 -7.26
N TRP A 114 -13.44 0.18 -8.25
CA TRP A 114 -13.13 -1.20 -8.62
C TRP A 114 -13.39 -1.42 -10.10
N ASN A 115 -12.40 -1.89 -10.82
CA ASN A 115 -12.54 -2.32 -12.20
C ASN A 115 -12.62 -3.85 -12.19
N PHE A 116 -13.77 -4.40 -12.63
CA PHE A 116 -14.00 -5.85 -12.61
C PHE A 116 -13.18 -6.61 -13.66
N GLU A 117 -12.82 -5.97 -14.76
CA GLU A 117 -12.00 -6.57 -15.83
C GLU A 117 -10.51 -6.48 -15.48
N TYR A 118 -10.07 -5.32 -15.00
CA TYR A 118 -8.67 -5.04 -14.66
C TYR A 118 -8.56 -4.51 -13.23
N PRO A 119 -8.72 -5.38 -12.21
CA PRO A 119 -8.69 -4.95 -10.82
C PRO A 119 -7.29 -4.45 -10.44
N ILE A 120 -7.25 -3.54 -9.47
CA ILE A 120 -5.98 -3.05 -8.91
C ILE A 120 -5.15 -4.22 -8.38
N LEU A 121 -3.83 -4.06 -8.41
CA LEU A 121 -2.88 -5.05 -7.88
C LEU A 121 -3.01 -5.18 -6.36
N ASP A 122 -2.98 -6.41 -5.88
CA ASP A 122 -2.93 -6.72 -4.46
C ASP A 122 -1.47 -6.74 -3.98
N PRO A 123 -1.07 -5.83 -3.08
CA PRO A 123 0.30 -5.77 -2.58
C PRO A 123 0.71 -7.00 -1.76
N SER A 124 -0.20 -7.91 -1.44
CA SER A 124 0.10 -9.11 -0.65
C SER A 124 0.04 -10.43 -1.42
N SER A 125 -0.38 -10.40 -2.68
CA SER A 125 -0.47 -11.61 -3.52
C SER A 125 0.13 -11.45 -4.91
N ASP A 126 0.11 -10.23 -5.50
CA ASP A 126 0.66 -10.01 -6.83
C ASP A 126 2.18 -9.75 -6.77
N ASP A 127 2.93 -10.22 -7.76
CA ASP A 127 4.33 -9.82 -7.96
C ASP A 127 4.39 -8.39 -8.53
N ILE A 128 4.40 -7.41 -7.65
CA ILE A 128 4.34 -5.99 -8.03
C ILE A 128 5.43 -5.59 -9.02
N LYS A 129 6.62 -6.20 -8.93
CA LYS A 129 7.76 -5.89 -9.82
C LYS A 129 7.55 -6.37 -11.25
N ALA A 130 6.66 -7.35 -11.47
CA ALA A 130 6.27 -7.81 -12.80
C ALA A 130 5.33 -6.83 -13.52
N TYR A 131 4.64 -5.98 -12.78
CA TYR A 131 3.60 -5.08 -13.32
C TYR A 131 4.01 -3.61 -13.32
N LEU A 132 4.73 -3.18 -12.26
CA LEU A 132 5.04 -1.77 -12.01
C LEU A 132 6.54 -1.52 -11.97
N ARG A 133 6.97 -0.50 -12.69
CA ARG A 133 8.34 0.02 -12.66
C ARG A 133 8.34 1.47 -12.17
N LEU A 134 9.16 1.78 -11.16
CA LEU A 134 9.39 3.16 -10.74
C LEU A 134 10.50 3.80 -11.62
N ASN A 135 10.18 4.87 -12.30
CA ASN A 135 11.15 5.64 -13.10
C ASN A 135 11.91 6.61 -12.18
N LEU A 136 13.23 6.42 -12.06
CA LEU A 136 14.09 7.28 -11.21
C LEU A 136 14.26 8.70 -11.75
N GLN A 137 14.09 8.92 -13.06
CA GLN A 137 14.24 10.25 -13.66
C GLN A 137 13.00 11.11 -13.42
N THR A 138 11.81 10.53 -13.58
CA THR A 138 10.53 11.23 -13.43
C THR A 138 9.96 11.15 -12.01
N GLY A 139 10.27 10.09 -11.25
CA GLY A 139 9.66 9.77 -9.96
C GLY A 139 8.27 9.16 -10.08
N GLU A 140 7.88 8.74 -11.28
CA GLU A 140 6.59 8.14 -11.59
C GLU A 140 6.67 6.63 -11.63
N TYR A 141 5.57 5.98 -11.29
CA TYR A 141 5.36 4.57 -11.61
C TYR A 141 4.88 4.44 -13.06
N GLU A 142 5.42 3.46 -13.75
CA GLU A 142 5.07 3.10 -15.11
C GLU A 142 4.58 1.65 -15.12
N GLU A 143 3.60 1.36 -15.95
CA GLU A 143 3.21 -0.01 -16.25
C GLU A 143 4.28 -0.71 -17.09
N ILE A 144 4.47 -2.01 -16.86
CA ILE A 144 5.33 -2.87 -17.67
C ILE A 144 4.45 -3.47 -18.78
N ASP A 145 4.96 -3.44 -20.01
CA ASP A 145 4.30 -4.02 -21.21
C ASP A 145 2.86 -3.57 -21.46
N GLY A 146 2.53 -2.36 -20.97
CA GLY A 146 1.19 -1.79 -21.16
C GLY A 146 0.09 -2.43 -20.32
N ASP A 147 0.46 -3.16 -19.25
CA ASP A 147 -0.47 -3.93 -18.43
C ASP A 147 -1.66 -3.10 -17.91
N PRO A 148 -2.91 -3.52 -18.15
CA PRO A 148 -4.10 -2.75 -17.79
C PRO A 148 -4.37 -2.72 -16.29
N ARG A 149 -4.01 -3.76 -15.49
CA ARG A 149 -4.14 -3.77 -14.04
C ARG A 149 -3.16 -2.77 -13.40
N ALA A 150 -1.95 -2.70 -13.97
CA ALA A 150 -0.95 -1.71 -13.55
C ALA A 150 -1.46 -0.27 -13.80
N LYS A 151 -2.04 0.01 -14.98
CA LYS A 151 -2.68 1.31 -15.28
C LYS A 151 -3.80 1.64 -14.30
N THR A 152 -4.70 0.69 -14.06
CA THR A 152 -5.79 0.84 -13.07
C THR A 152 -5.21 1.14 -11.69
N THR A 153 -4.18 0.41 -11.26
CA THR A 153 -3.53 0.59 -9.96
C THR A 153 -2.93 1.98 -9.82
N ILE A 154 -2.15 2.43 -10.80
CA ILE A 154 -1.53 3.78 -10.81
C ILE A 154 -2.61 4.86 -10.67
N LYS A 155 -3.66 4.76 -11.47
CA LYS A 155 -4.75 5.74 -11.51
C LYS A 155 -5.56 5.73 -10.21
N ASP A 156 -6.10 4.57 -9.83
CA ASP A 156 -7.10 4.47 -8.76
C ASP A 156 -6.50 4.59 -7.35
N THR A 157 -5.20 4.35 -7.19
CA THR A 157 -4.50 4.59 -5.91
C THR A 157 -3.72 5.92 -5.88
N GLY A 158 -3.71 6.65 -6.99
CA GLY A 158 -3.03 7.94 -7.11
C GLY A 158 -1.52 7.86 -6.93
N LEU A 159 -0.88 6.77 -7.42
CA LEU A 159 0.57 6.58 -7.28
C LEU A 159 1.37 7.70 -7.92
N ASN A 160 0.88 8.28 -9.02
CA ASN A 160 1.54 9.38 -9.73
C ASN A 160 0.93 10.75 -9.42
N ARG A 161 0.25 10.91 -8.28
CA ARG A 161 -0.18 12.26 -7.86
C ARG A 161 1.03 13.19 -7.68
N GLU A 162 0.89 14.42 -8.11
CA GLU A 162 1.96 15.41 -8.22
C GLU A 162 2.86 15.52 -6.98
N LYS A 163 2.24 15.54 -5.77
CA LYS A 163 3.00 15.64 -4.52
C LYS A 163 3.94 14.46 -4.30
N LEU A 164 3.51 13.22 -4.60
CA LEU A 164 4.36 12.04 -4.48
C LEU A 164 5.50 12.05 -5.49
N VAL A 165 5.20 12.36 -6.74
CA VAL A 165 6.19 12.44 -7.82
C VAL A 165 7.27 13.47 -7.46
N LYS A 166 6.87 14.66 -7.01
CA LYS A 166 7.81 15.72 -6.57
C LYS A 166 8.71 15.25 -5.41
N VAL A 167 8.15 14.56 -4.42
CA VAL A 167 8.93 14.07 -3.27
C VAL A 167 9.93 13.00 -3.71
N ARG A 168 9.50 12.00 -4.49
CA ARG A 168 10.38 10.95 -5.02
C ARG A 168 11.53 11.53 -5.85
N ARG A 169 11.25 12.49 -6.74
CA ARG A 169 12.30 13.17 -7.53
C ARG A 169 13.31 13.90 -6.64
N ARG A 170 12.85 14.59 -5.59
CA ARG A 170 13.77 15.27 -4.65
C ARG A 170 14.67 14.28 -3.94
N ILE A 171 14.13 13.12 -3.52
CA ILE A 171 14.92 12.05 -2.91
C ILE A 171 15.98 11.55 -3.89
N VAL A 172 15.60 11.23 -5.13
CA VAL A 172 16.55 10.78 -6.17
C VAL A 172 17.68 11.77 -6.37
N ILE A 173 17.35 13.05 -6.55
CA ILE A 173 18.35 14.11 -6.75
C ILE A 173 19.29 14.21 -5.54
N ARG A 174 18.74 14.21 -4.32
CA ARG A 174 19.51 14.32 -3.07
C ARG A 174 20.44 13.13 -2.89
N VAL A 175 19.91 11.92 -2.92
CA VAL A 175 20.68 10.68 -2.74
C VAL A 175 21.78 10.54 -3.80
N THR A 176 21.48 10.84 -5.05
CA THR A 176 22.48 10.80 -6.13
C THR A 176 23.60 11.83 -5.93
N LYS A 177 23.26 13.02 -5.45
CA LYS A 177 24.26 14.06 -5.13
C LYS A 177 25.15 13.62 -3.96
N ASP A 178 24.56 13.13 -2.90
CA ASP A 178 25.28 12.69 -1.70
C ASP A 178 26.18 11.49 -2.03
N PHE A 179 25.70 10.52 -2.83
CA PHE A 179 26.50 9.40 -3.34
C PHE A 179 27.72 9.85 -4.13
N LYS A 180 27.57 10.84 -5.04
CA LYS A 180 28.73 11.38 -5.82
C LYS A 180 29.79 11.96 -4.89
N ALA A 181 29.40 12.67 -3.84
CA ALA A 181 30.34 13.22 -2.86
C ALA A 181 31.07 12.11 -2.09
N HIS A 182 30.34 11.10 -1.60
CA HIS A 182 30.92 9.94 -0.91
C HIS A 182 31.87 9.13 -1.82
N ARG A 183 31.52 8.96 -3.09
CA ARG A 183 32.36 8.29 -4.08
C ARG A 183 33.70 9.03 -4.29
N GLN A 184 33.69 10.37 -4.38
CA GLN A 184 34.90 11.16 -4.48
C GLN A 184 35.83 11.04 -3.27
N CYS A 185 35.25 10.78 -2.07
CA CYS A 185 35.99 10.57 -0.83
C CYS A 185 36.35 9.09 -0.56
N GLY A 186 36.05 8.16 -1.49
CA GLY A 186 36.31 6.73 -1.30
C GLY A 186 35.33 6.00 -0.35
N ASN A 187 34.20 6.63 0.02
CA ASN A 187 33.27 6.13 1.03
C ASN A 187 31.92 5.65 0.43
N ALA A 188 31.86 5.41 -0.88
CA ALA A 188 30.62 5.07 -1.58
C ALA A 188 29.91 3.82 -0.99
N GLN A 189 30.68 2.77 -0.70
CA GLN A 189 30.12 1.53 -0.15
C GLN A 189 29.51 1.73 1.25
N ALA A 190 30.21 2.47 2.12
CA ALA A 190 29.69 2.77 3.46
C ALA A 190 28.37 3.57 3.39
N PHE A 191 28.31 4.55 2.49
CA PHE A 191 27.09 5.33 2.25
C PHE A 191 25.92 4.45 1.78
N LEU A 192 26.16 3.50 0.86
CA LEU A 192 25.11 2.60 0.39
C LEU A 192 24.62 1.66 1.50
N SER A 193 25.52 1.18 2.36
CA SER A 193 25.17 0.34 3.52
C SER A 193 24.31 1.12 4.52
N GLU A 194 24.66 2.34 4.87
CA GLU A 194 23.89 3.22 5.73
C GLU A 194 22.50 3.52 5.14
N LEU A 195 22.44 3.79 3.83
CA LEU A 195 21.18 4.04 3.13
C LEU A 195 20.27 2.80 3.16
N GLN A 196 20.84 1.59 3.07
CA GLN A 196 20.09 0.33 3.16
C GLN A 196 19.50 0.13 4.56
N GLU A 197 20.28 0.39 5.62
CA GLU A 197 19.80 0.28 7.01
C GLU A 197 18.64 1.23 7.30
N LEU A 198 18.71 2.45 6.76
CA LEU A 198 17.67 3.46 6.98
C LEU A 198 16.42 3.25 6.11
N SER A 199 16.49 2.48 5.02
CA SER A 199 15.44 2.43 4.01
C SER A 199 14.08 1.92 4.52
N GLU A 200 14.07 1.07 5.54
CA GLU A 200 12.83 0.53 6.15
C GLU A 200 12.18 1.50 7.16
N ASP A 201 12.91 2.48 7.68
CA ASP A 201 12.41 3.43 8.67
C ASP A 201 11.91 4.75 8.06
N ILE A 202 12.00 4.88 6.74
CA ILE A 202 11.64 6.10 6.03
C ILE A 202 10.61 5.84 4.92
N SER A 203 9.93 6.90 4.46
CA SER A 203 8.98 6.76 3.36
C SER A 203 9.64 6.27 2.07
N PHE A 204 8.92 5.46 1.31
CA PHE A 204 9.30 4.93 -0.02
C PHE A 204 10.45 3.91 -0.04
N PRO A 205 10.41 2.84 0.77
CA PRO A 205 11.47 1.82 0.78
C PRO A 205 11.82 1.29 -0.62
N SER A 206 10.85 0.98 -1.47
CA SER A 206 11.11 0.55 -2.87
C SER A 206 11.89 1.55 -3.71
N LEU A 207 11.79 2.85 -3.44
CA LEU A 207 12.59 3.87 -4.11
C LEU A 207 14.05 3.78 -3.69
N TYR A 208 14.31 3.60 -2.40
CA TYR A 208 15.66 3.45 -1.87
C TYR A 208 16.31 2.15 -2.36
N ASP A 209 15.60 1.02 -2.32
CA ASP A 209 16.09 -0.25 -2.88
C ASP A 209 16.53 -0.10 -4.34
N LYS A 210 15.70 0.57 -5.14
CA LYS A 210 16.00 0.80 -6.55
C LYS A 210 17.18 1.75 -6.75
N LEU A 211 17.30 2.80 -5.92
CA LEU A 211 18.43 3.72 -5.95
C LEU A 211 19.73 3.03 -5.56
N ILE A 212 19.75 2.25 -4.49
CA ILE A 212 20.91 1.50 -4.03
C ILE A 212 21.37 0.54 -5.14
N THR A 213 20.44 -0.23 -5.72
CA THR A 213 20.74 -1.12 -6.85
C THR A 213 21.38 -0.37 -8.02
N TYR A 214 20.77 0.75 -8.44
CA TYR A 214 21.30 1.56 -9.53
C TYR A 214 22.69 2.16 -9.20
N LEU A 215 22.85 2.74 -8.01
CA LEU A 215 24.12 3.38 -7.61
C LEU A 215 25.25 2.37 -7.45
N SER A 216 24.95 1.13 -7.05
CA SER A 216 25.93 0.04 -6.98
C SER A 216 26.48 -0.35 -8.37
N THR A 217 25.74 -0.12 -9.46
CA THR A 217 26.23 -0.40 -10.82
C THR A 217 27.16 0.67 -11.38
N VAL A 218 27.23 1.86 -10.72
CA VAL A 218 28.01 3.02 -11.19
C VAL A 218 29.11 3.44 -10.19
N MET A 219 29.47 2.53 -9.26
CA MET A 219 30.56 2.70 -8.29
C MET A 219 31.99 2.76 -8.93
#